data_3c111b429181c21c851284bb66e924b9
#
_entry.id   3c111b429181c21c851284bb66e924b9
#
_cell.length_a   1.000
_cell.length_b   1.000
_cell.length_c   1.000
_cell.angle_alpha   90.00
_cell.angle_beta   90.00
_cell.angle_gamma   90.00
#
_symmetry.space_group_name_H-M   'P 1'
#
loop_
_entity.id
_entity.type
_entity.pdbx_description
1 polymer ?
#
loop_
_entity_poly.entity_id
_entity_poly.type
_entity_poly.pdbx_seq_one_letter_code
_entity_poly.pdbx_strand_id
1 'polypeptide(L)'
;MNASDLSALRLLARDDGALCTIVGIEGSYSRALGSHLAITWDGRMAGSLADGCLESELATHAAALRDKSAKVVRFGRGSPVIDFRLPCGSGIDIHIEPTPDRAQIARILSDLDARRPATAEIQGLTINYTPPVRILALGGGPEVAALVRLAAAMDIGCEAHLPADAGRSGLTLGRPPGGVAVDPWTAILLLFHDHEWEQALLEWAITTPAFHIGAIGGWRTRQCRLERLKARGLSEPQTARIRAPVGLIPSTRDPATLALSILAQVVGEYELLCRGDDAPAHRA
;
A
#
# COMPACT_ATOMS: atom_id res chain seq x y z
N MET A 1 -3.11 -5.17 -2.59
CA MET A 1 -2.26 -5.20 -3.81
C MET A 1 -0.97 -4.46 -3.53
N ASN A 2 0.18 -4.98 -3.93
CA ASN A 2 1.48 -4.33 -3.72
C ASN A 2 1.95 -3.58 -5.00
N ALA A 3 3.04 -2.80 -4.88
CA ALA A 3 3.61 -2.05 -6.01
C ALA A 3 4.05 -2.97 -7.17
N SER A 4 4.46 -4.20 -6.86
CA SER A 4 4.87 -5.22 -7.82
C SER A 4 3.71 -5.65 -8.72
N ASP A 5 2.51 -5.91 -8.15
CA ASP A 5 1.32 -6.29 -8.93
C ASP A 5 0.89 -5.15 -9.85
N LEU A 6 0.95 -3.90 -9.36
CA LEU A 6 0.61 -2.71 -10.16
C LEU A 6 1.60 -2.54 -11.34
N SER A 7 2.89 -2.83 -11.13
CA SER A 7 3.90 -2.77 -12.20
C SER A 7 3.61 -3.78 -13.32
N ALA A 8 3.11 -4.98 -12.97
CA ALA A 8 2.70 -5.99 -13.94
C ALA A 8 1.56 -5.49 -14.84
N LEU A 9 0.50 -4.93 -14.24
CA LEU A 9 -0.61 -4.37 -15.00
C LEU A 9 -0.19 -3.18 -15.88
N ARG A 10 0.67 -2.30 -15.37
CA ARG A 10 1.19 -1.14 -16.14
C ARG A 10 2.05 -1.57 -17.33
N LEU A 11 2.80 -2.66 -17.20
CA LEU A 11 3.57 -3.21 -18.33
C LEU A 11 2.63 -3.68 -19.43
N LEU A 12 1.62 -4.51 -19.12
CA LEU A 12 0.68 -5.05 -20.11
C LEU A 12 -0.35 -4.03 -20.64
N ALA A 13 -0.53 -2.91 -19.98
CA ALA A 13 -1.29 -1.81 -20.56
C ALA A 13 -0.60 -1.19 -21.79
N ARG A 14 0.73 -1.30 -21.89
CA ARG A 14 1.57 -0.72 -22.94
C ARG A 14 2.04 -1.74 -23.96
N ASP A 15 2.34 -2.95 -23.50
CA ASP A 15 3.03 -3.98 -24.26
C ASP A 15 2.20 -5.28 -24.33
N ASP A 16 2.37 -6.04 -25.39
CA ASP A 16 1.75 -7.35 -25.56
C ASP A 16 2.53 -8.42 -24.78
N GLY A 17 1.80 -9.30 -24.11
CA GLY A 17 2.39 -10.34 -23.28
C GLY A 17 1.37 -11.14 -22.51
N ALA A 18 1.83 -12.06 -21.68
CA ALA A 18 1.04 -12.88 -20.81
C ALA A 18 0.93 -12.28 -19.40
N LEU A 19 -0.24 -12.44 -18.77
CA LEU A 19 -0.46 -12.19 -17.35
C LEU A 19 -0.49 -13.52 -16.60
N CYS A 20 0.43 -13.70 -15.66
CA CYS A 20 0.46 -14.82 -14.74
C CYS A 20 -0.12 -14.37 -13.38
N THR A 21 -1.10 -15.10 -12.85
CA THR A 21 -1.78 -14.76 -11.60
C THR A 21 -1.84 -15.97 -10.67
N ILE A 22 -1.47 -15.82 -9.40
CA ILE A 22 -1.67 -16.89 -8.40
C ILE A 22 -3.17 -17.01 -8.12
N VAL A 23 -3.75 -18.16 -8.43
CA VAL A 23 -5.18 -18.46 -8.23
C VAL A 23 -5.43 -19.54 -7.18
N GLY A 24 -4.38 -20.20 -6.68
CA GLY A 24 -4.48 -21.18 -5.61
C GLY A 24 -3.17 -21.30 -4.85
N ILE A 25 -3.27 -21.49 -3.53
CA ILE A 25 -2.12 -21.72 -2.63
C ILE A 25 -2.47 -22.88 -1.69
N GLU A 26 -1.59 -23.87 -1.60
CA GLU A 26 -1.65 -24.96 -0.64
C GLU A 26 -0.42 -24.88 0.27
N GLY A 27 -0.63 -24.74 1.56
CA GLY A 27 0.44 -24.49 2.54
C GLY A 27 0.79 -23.00 2.69
N SER A 28 2.03 -22.69 3.07
CA SER A 28 2.51 -21.32 3.26
C SER A 28 3.33 -20.87 2.06
N TYR A 29 3.00 -19.71 1.50
CA TYR A 29 3.71 -19.13 0.38
C TYR A 29 4.00 -17.64 0.58
N SER A 30 5.07 -17.12 -0.02
CA SER A 30 5.56 -15.76 0.18
C SER A 30 4.76 -14.68 -0.56
N ARG A 31 3.90 -15.09 -1.50
CA ARG A 31 3.01 -14.18 -2.24
C ARG A 31 1.56 -14.51 -1.97
N ALA A 32 0.68 -13.53 -2.07
CA ALA A 32 -0.75 -13.68 -1.83
C ALA A 32 -1.48 -14.22 -3.06
N LEU A 33 -2.69 -14.75 -2.85
CA LEU A 33 -3.65 -14.97 -3.93
C LEU A 33 -3.88 -13.66 -4.67
N GLY A 34 -3.96 -13.73 -6.01
CA GLY A 34 -4.13 -12.57 -6.86
C GLY A 34 -2.85 -11.82 -7.18
N SER A 35 -1.68 -12.22 -6.68
CA SER A 35 -0.40 -11.63 -7.08
C SER A 35 -0.12 -11.87 -8.57
N HIS A 36 0.49 -10.88 -9.22
CA HIS A 36 0.70 -10.85 -10.66
C HIS A 36 2.17 -10.84 -11.07
N LEU A 37 2.43 -11.47 -12.23
CA LEU A 37 3.64 -11.31 -13.03
C LEU A 37 3.22 -11.09 -14.48
N ALA A 38 3.70 -10.02 -15.09
CA ALA A 38 3.59 -9.78 -16.52
C ALA A 38 4.86 -10.27 -17.23
N ILE A 39 4.70 -10.90 -18.38
CA ILE A 39 5.78 -11.37 -19.23
C ILE A 39 5.47 -10.94 -20.66
N THR A 40 6.24 -9.99 -21.19
CA THR A 40 6.07 -9.53 -22.58
C THR A 40 6.70 -10.49 -23.58
N TRP A 41 6.26 -10.44 -24.83
CA TRP A 41 6.76 -11.34 -25.87
C TRP A 41 8.21 -11.04 -26.29
N ASP A 42 8.76 -9.91 -25.88
CA ASP A 42 10.19 -9.57 -26.03
C ASP A 42 11.03 -9.91 -24.78
N GLY A 43 10.42 -10.59 -23.77
CA GLY A 43 11.10 -11.13 -22.60
C GLY A 43 11.24 -10.18 -21.41
N ARG A 44 10.65 -8.97 -21.45
CA ARG A 44 10.59 -8.10 -20.27
C ARG A 44 9.57 -8.64 -19.27
N MET A 45 9.86 -8.47 -17.98
CA MET A 45 9.01 -8.90 -16.89
C MET A 45 8.74 -7.74 -15.92
N ALA A 46 7.56 -7.73 -15.33
CA ALA A 46 7.21 -6.86 -14.22
C ALA A 46 6.27 -7.60 -13.26
N GLY A 47 6.37 -7.32 -11.98
CA GLY A 47 5.72 -8.13 -10.96
C GLY A 47 6.66 -9.20 -10.41
N SER A 48 6.19 -10.00 -9.46
CA SER A 48 6.96 -11.11 -8.91
C SER A 48 6.04 -12.13 -8.26
N LEU A 49 6.20 -13.38 -8.62
CA LEU A 49 5.48 -14.50 -8.00
C LEU A 49 6.39 -15.37 -7.13
N ALA A 50 7.72 -15.28 -7.30
CA ALA A 50 8.74 -16.00 -6.53
C ALA A 50 10.11 -15.30 -6.60
N ASP A 51 11.20 -16.06 -6.52
CA ASP A 51 12.56 -15.56 -6.41
C ASP A 51 13.40 -15.86 -7.68
N GLY A 52 12.79 -15.76 -8.88
CA GLY A 52 13.48 -15.83 -10.16
C GLY A 52 13.37 -17.18 -10.90
N CYS A 53 13.56 -18.33 -10.25
CA CYS A 53 13.47 -19.64 -10.92
C CYS A 53 12.09 -19.93 -11.48
N LEU A 54 11.04 -19.61 -10.72
CA LEU A 54 9.65 -19.80 -11.15
C LEU A 54 9.30 -18.85 -12.30
N GLU A 55 9.78 -17.63 -12.27
CA GLU A 55 9.55 -16.64 -13.32
C GLU A 55 10.12 -17.10 -14.68
N SER A 56 11.29 -17.74 -14.68
CA SER A 56 11.89 -18.29 -15.89
C SER A 56 11.06 -19.46 -16.46
N GLU A 57 10.56 -20.34 -15.60
CA GLU A 57 9.68 -21.44 -16.01
C GLU A 57 8.34 -20.90 -16.54
N LEU A 58 7.76 -19.88 -15.87
CA LEU A 58 6.54 -19.23 -16.33
C LEU A 58 6.73 -18.55 -17.70
N ALA A 59 7.89 -17.99 -17.99
CA ALA A 59 8.18 -17.45 -19.32
C ALA A 59 8.14 -18.53 -20.40
N THR A 60 8.68 -19.72 -20.11
CA THR A 60 8.63 -20.87 -21.01
C THR A 60 7.20 -21.32 -21.26
N HIS A 61 6.40 -21.44 -20.18
CA HIS A 61 4.97 -21.78 -20.29
C HIS A 61 4.17 -20.73 -21.05
N ALA A 62 4.38 -19.43 -20.76
CA ALA A 62 3.72 -18.32 -21.43
C ALA A 62 4.01 -18.33 -22.95
N ALA A 63 5.28 -18.51 -23.32
CA ALA A 63 5.69 -18.60 -24.73
C ALA A 63 5.00 -19.78 -25.44
N ALA A 64 4.87 -20.94 -24.79
CA ALA A 64 4.19 -22.10 -25.34
C ALA A 64 2.67 -21.93 -25.48
N LEU A 65 2.08 -20.93 -24.80
CA LEU A 65 0.66 -20.61 -24.82
C LEU A 65 0.32 -19.38 -25.68
N ARG A 66 1.29 -18.74 -26.33
CA ARG A 66 1.12 -17.46 -27.03
C ARG A 66 -0.11 -17.40 -27.96
N ASP A 67 -0.37 -18.49 -28.69
CA ASP A 67 -1.47 -18.58 -29.65
C ASP A 67 -2.56 -19.59 -29.19
N LYS A 68 -2.65 -19.83 -27.88
CA LYS A 68 -3.55 -20.81 -27.28
C LYS A 68 -4.44 -20.16 -26.22
N SER A 69 -5.40 -20.92 -25.73
CA SER A 69 -6.23 -20.52 -24.59
C SER A 69 -5.41 -20.49 -23.28
N ALA A 70 -5.88 -19.67 -22.35
CA ALA A 70 -5.36 -19.59 -20.99
C ALA A 70 -5.33 -20.97 -20.30
N LYS A 71 -4.38 -21.13 -19.37
CA LYS A 71 -4.20 -22.39 -18.64
C LYS A 71 -3.80 -22.14 -17.19
N VAL A 72 -4.31 -22.97 -16.28
CA VAL A 72 -3.79 -23.06 -14.91
C VAL A 72 -2.69 -24.12 -14.86
N VAL A 73 -1.55 -23.75 -14.30
CA VAL A 73 -0.39 -24.65 -14.11
C VAL A 73 -0.09 -24.75 -12.61
N ARG A 74 0.05 -26.01 -12.13
CA ARG A 74 0.42 -26.30 -10.74
C ARG A 74 1.93 -26.41 -10.60
N PHE A 75 2.51 -25.72 -9.61
CA PHE A 75 3.91 -25.82 -9.22
C PHE A 75 4.05 -26.26 -7.76
N GLY A 76 5.16 -26.95 -7.44
CA GLY A 76 5.44 -27.48 -6.11
C GLY A 76 4.62 -28.73 -5.77
N ARG A 77 4.05 -28.78 -4.56
CA ARG A 77 3.29 -29.96 -4.10
C ARG A 77 2.14 -30.30 -5.05
N GLY A 78 2.08 -31.57 -5.47
CA GLY A 78 1.05 -32.06 -6.37
C GLY A 78 1.22 -31.63 -7.84
N SER A 79 2.36 -31.01 -8.18
CA SER A 79 2.69 -30.68 -9.58
C SER A 79 3.00 -31.95 -10.36
N PRO A 80 2.53 -32.08 -11.62
CA PRO A 80 2.99 -33.10 -12.53
C PRO A 80 4.43 -32.86 -13.04
N VAL A 81 4.98 -31.64 -12.85
CA VAL A 81 6.34 -31.25 -13.19
C VAL A 81 7.26 -31.67 -12.05
N ILE A 82 7.92 -32.81 -12.18
CA ILE A 82 8.70 -33.47 -11.10
C ILE A 82 9.92 -32.64 -10.67
N ASP A 83 10.49 -31.85 -11.57
CA ASP A 83 11.75 -31.13 -11.37
C ASP A 83 11.58 -29.76 -10.69
N PHE A 84 10.35 -29.29 -10.48
CA PHE A 84 10.09 -28.01 -9.83
C PHE A 84 9.54 -28.16 -8.42
N ARG A 85 10.46 -28.25 -7.44
CA ARG A 85 10.10 -28.28 -6.01
C ARG A 85 10.22 -26.90 -5.41
N LEU A 86 9.12 -26.41 -4.80
CA LEU A 86 9.18 -25.21 -3.99
C LEU A 86 9.89 -25.52 -2.65
N PRO A 87 10.92 -24.74 -2.24
CA PRO A 87 11.69 -25.01 -1.01
C PRO A 87 10.83 -25.08 0.25
N CYS A 88 9.72 -24.34 0.27
CA CYS A 88 8.76 -24.30 1.39
C CYS A 88 7.83 -25.54 1.44
N GLY A 89 7.90 -26.45 0.47
CA GLY A 89 7.02 -27.64 0.38
C GLY A 89 5.55 -27.29 0.08
N SER A 90 5.25 -26.04 -0.31
CA SER A 90 3.92 -25.59 -0.71
C SER A 90 3.57 -25.99 -2.15
N GLY A 91 2.29 -25.85 -2.52
CA GLY A 91 1.79 -25.95 -3.88
C GLY A 91 1.12 -24.63 -4.28
N ILE A 92 1.31 -24.20 -5.51
CA ILE A 92 0.66 -23.00 -6.05
C ILE A 92 0.05 -23.28 -7.42
N ASP A 93 -1.12 -22.72 -7.67
CA ASP A 93 -1.80 -22.75 -8.95
C ASP A 93 -1.66 -21.37 -9.60
N ILE A 94 -1.10 -21.32 -10.79
CA ILE A 94 -0.89 -20.09 -11.54
C ILE A 94 -1.70 -20.12 -12.82
N HIS A 95 -2.63 -19.17 -12.95
CA HIS A 95 -3.32 -18.89 -14.19
C HIS A 95 -2.43 -18.09 -15.12
N ILE A 96 -2.18 -18.61 -16.31
CA ILE A 96 -1.40 -17.96 -17.38
C ILE A 96 -2.39 -17.56 -18.47
N GLU A 97 -2.61 -16.25 -18.61
CA GLU A 97 -3.44 -15.63 -19.64
C GLU A 97 -2.54 -15.04 -20.73
N PRO A 98 -2.43 -15.66 -21.91
CA PRO A 98 -1.56 -15.18 -22.98
C PRO A 98 -2.11 -13.95 -23.71
N THR A 99 -3.42 -13.69 -23.59
CA THR A 99 -4.10 -12.56 -24.25
C THR A 99 -4.98 -11.80 -23.25
N PRO A 100 -4.35 -11.16 -22.22
CA PRO A 100 -5.13 -10.48 -21.19
C PRO A 100 -5.95 -9.33 -21.78
N ASP A 101 -7.17 -9.13 -21.24
CA ASP A 101 -8.04 -8.03 -21.67
C ASP A 101 -7.42 -6.68 -21.29
N ARG A 102 -6.79 -6.04 -22.26
CA ARG A 102 -6.13 -4.73 -22.09
C ARG A 102 -7.12 -3.62 -21.75
N ALA A 103 -8.38 -3.72 -22.19
CA ALA A 103 -9.40 -2.74 -21.84
C ALA A 103 -9.77 -2.87 -20.35
N GLN A 104 -9.85 -4.09 -19.83
CA GLN A 104 -10.04 -4.34 -18.40
C GLN A 104 -8.85 -3.81 -17.58
N ILE A 105 -7.61 -4.12 -17.99
CA ILE A 105 -6.40 -3.61 -17.35
C ILE A 105 -6.39 -2.08 -17.33
N ALA A 106 -6.70 -1.44 -18.45
CA ALA A 106 -6.75 0.02 -18.54
C ALA A 106 -7.81 0.63 -17.61
N ARG A 107 -9.00 0.01 -17.50
CA ARG A 107 -10.04 0.43 -16.54
C ARG A 107 -9.55 0.31 -15.10
N ILE A 108 -8.96 -0.82 -14.71
CA ILE A 108 -8.42 -1.02 -13.37
C ILE A 108 -7.39 0.06 -13.04
N LEU A 109 -6.43 0.31 -13.92
CA LEU A 109 -5.41 1.34 -13.74
C LEU A 109 -6.02 2.74 -13.63
N SER A 110 -6.99 3.07 -14.49
CA SER A 110 -7.71 4.35 -14.45
C SER A 110 -8.45 4.56 -13.13
N ASP A 111 -9.08 3.52 -12.59
CA ASP A 111 -9.76 3.59 -11.29
C ASP A 111 -8.76 3.79 -10.15
N LEU A 112 -7.65 3.05 -10.16
CA LEU A 112 -6.61 3.19 -9.14
C LEU A 112 -5.92 4.56 -9.18
N ASP A 113 -5.64 5.09 -10.38
CA ASP A 113 -5.07 6.43 -10.57
C ASP A 113 -6.06 7.52 -10.11
N ALA A 114 -7.37 7.28 -10.28
CA ALA A 114 -8.44 8.13 -9.73
C ALA A 114 -8.74 7.84 -8.25
N ARG A 115 -7.88 7.07 -7.59
CA ARG A 115 -8.01 6.70 -6.18
C ARG A 115 -9.32 5.96 -5.84
N ARG A 116 -9.82 5.15 -6.78
CA ARG A 116 -10.97 4.26 -6.60
C ARG A 116 -10.52 2.79 -6.60
N PRO A 117 -11.12 1.93 -5.77
CA PRO A 117 -10.86 0.49 -5.83
C PRO A 117 -11.45 -0.10 -7.11
N ALA A 118 -10.86 -1.20 -7.58
CA ALA A 118 -11.36 -1.96 -8.72
C ALA A 118 -11.38 -3.45 -8.40
N THR A 119 -12.11 -4.23 -9.18
CA THR A 119 -12.17 -5.69 -9.05
C THR A 119 -12.04 -6.36 -10.40
N ALA A 120 -11.51 -7.59 -10.42
CA ALA A 120 -11.53 -8.46 -11.57
C ALA A 120 -11.79 -9.91 -11.14
N GLU A 121 -12.48 -10.65 -12.00
CA GLU A 121 -12.67 -12.11 -11.84
C GLU A 121 -11.64 -12.86 -12.69
N ILE A 122 -10.84 -13.71 -12.03
CA ILE A 122 -9.85 -14.59 -12.69
C ILE A 122 -10.04 -16.00 -12.18
N GLN A 123 -10.46 -16.91 -13.01
CA GLN A 123 -10.70 -18.34 -12.68
C GLN A 123 -11.65 -18.53 -11.46
N GLY A 124 -12.69 -17.69 -11.36
CA GLY A 124 -13.64 -17.72 -10.25
C GLY A 124 -13.13 -17.10 -8.95
N LEU A 125 -11.94 -16.51 -8.97
CA LEU A 125 -11.38 -15.75 -7.86
C LEU A 125 -11.62 -14.27 -8.09
N THR A 126 -12.32 -13.60 -7.15
CA THR A 126 -12.45 -12.14 -7.14
C THR A 126 -11.15 -11.50 -6.62
N ILE A 127 -10.47 -10.76 -7.46
CA ILE A 127 -9.27 -10.02 -7.11
C ILE A 127 -9.65 -8.57 -6.84
N ASN A 128 -9.34 -8.08 -5.63
CA ASN A 128 -9.58 -6.71 -5.22
C ASN A 128 -8.31 -5.87 -5.42
N TYR A 129 -8.40 -4.83 -6.22
CA TYR A 129 -7.35 -3.85 -6.44
C TYR A 129 -7.65 -2.61 -5.62
N THR A 130 -6.75 -2.28 -4.70
CA THR A 130 -6.88 -1.12 -3.80
C THR A 130 -5.89 -0.03 -4.21
N PRO A 131 -6.27 1.26 -4.21
CA PRO A 131 -5.33 2.35 -4.44
C PRO A 131 -4.13 2.26 -3.51
N PRO A 132 -2.89 2.45 -3.98
CA PRO A 132 -1.69 2.40 -3.14
C PRO A 132 -1.79 3.35 -1.94
N VAL A 133 -1.17 2.98 -0.82
CA VAL A 133 -1.07 3.87 0.34
C VAL A 133 -0.48 5.21 -0.07
N ARG A 134 -1.06 6.29 0.45
CA ARG A 134 -0.55 7.66 0.30
C ARG A 134 -0.39 8.29 1.67
N ILE A 135 0.68 9.05 1.84
CA ILE A 135 0.99 9.75 3.09
C ILE A 135 0.92 11.26 2.84
N LEU A 136 0.16 11.95 3.68
CA LEU A 136 0.20 13.41 3.81
C LEU A 136 0.97 13.74 5.09
N ALA A 137 2.20 14.23 4.92
CA ALA A 137 3.05 14.64 6.03
C ALA A 137 2.90 16.16 6.25
N LEU A 138 2.25 16.55 7.35
CA LEU A 138 2.01 17.93 7.73
C LEU A 138 3.02 18.34 8.80
N GLY A 139 3.93 19.25 8.48
CA GLY A 139 4.98 19.64 9.41
C GLY A 139 6.26 20.10 8.73
N GLY A 140 7.34 20.16 9.47
CA GLY A 140 8.66 20.56 8.96
C GLY A 140 9.79 19.88 9.74
N GLY A 141 11.02 20.12 9.29
CA GLY A 141 12.19 19.61 9.99
C GLY A 141 12.70 18.25 9.49
N PRO A 142 13.68 17.68 10.22
CA PRO A 142 14.39 16.48 9.80
C PRO A 142 13.51 15.23 9.77
N GLU A 143 12.45 15.15 10.58
CA GLU A 143 11.52 14.03 10.64
C GLU A 143 10.72 13.89 9.33
N VAL A 144 10.19 15.02 8.82
CA VAL A 144 9.49 15.06 7.53
C VAL A 144 10.43 14.67 6.39
N ALA A 145 11.64 15.25 6.38
CA ALA A 145 12.63 14.95 5.34
C ALA A 145 13.06 13.47 5.36
N ALA A 146 13.22 12.88 6.53
CA ALA A 146 13.53 11.45 6.67
C ALA A 146 12.37 10.56 6.18
N LEU A 147 11.14 10.90 6.54
CA LEU A 147 9.95 10.17 6.13
C LEU A 147 9.77 10.19 4.60
N VAL A 148 9.91 11.35 3.97
CA VAL A 148 9.80 11.49 2.50
C VAL A 148 10.84 10.63 1.79
N ARG A 149 12.11 10.65 2.24
CA ARG A 149 13.16 9.82 1.64
C ARG A 149 12.89 8.32 1.81
N LEU A 150 12.45 7.90 2.98
CA LEU A 150 12.18 6.49 3.26
C LEU A 150 10.96 5.99 2.48
N ALA A 151 9.89 6.77 2.41
CA ALA A 151 8.70 6.47 1.63
C ALA A 151 9.05 6.34 0.14
N ALA A 152 9.86 7.25 -0.41
CA ALA A 152 10.31 7.19 -1.79
C ALA A 152 11.13 5.93 -2.10
N ALA A 153 11.98 5.47 -1.17
CA ALA A 153 12.74 4.22 -1.33
C ALA A 153 11.85 2.95 -1.35
N MET A 154 10.61 3.06 -0.91
CA MET A 154 9.59 1.98 -0.91
C MET A 154 8.48 2.20 -1.94
N ASP A 155 8.65 3.14 -2.87
CA ASP A 155 7.63 3.54 -3.85
C ASP A 155 6.29 3.96 -3.23
N ILE A 156 6.31 4.48 -2.00
CA ILE A 156 5.14 5.01 -1.30
C ILE A 156 5.00 6.50 -1.57
N GLY A 157 3.85 6.92 -2.10
CA GLY A 157 3.53 8.33 -2.30
C GLY A 157 3.50 9.08 -0.97
N CYS A 158 4.41 10.04 -0.79
CA CYS A 158 4.47 10.90 0.40
C CYS A 158 4.53 12.36 -0.02
N GLU A 159 3.46 13.10 0.29
CA GLU A 159 3.33 14.53 0.02
C GLU A 159 3.57 15.32 1.31
N ALA A 160 4.59 16.17 1.32
CA ALA A 160 4.93 16.99 2.47
C ALA A 160 4.36 18.40 2.32
N HIS A 161 3.56 18.83 3.29
CA HIS A 161 3.04 20.18 3.41
C HIS A 161 3.75 20.89 4.56
N LEU A 162 4.60 21.82 4.21
CA LEU A 162 5.43 22.58 5.15
C LEU A 162 4.71 23.87 5.57
N PRO A 163 5.05 24.46 6.73
CA PRO A 163 4.64 25.82 7.07
C PRO A 163 4.97 26.80 5.95
N ALA A 164 4.06 27.74 5.68
CA ALA A 164 4.30 28.78 4.68
C ALA A 164 5.41 29.71 5.16
N ASP A 165 6.45 29.84 4.33
CA ASP A 165 7.44 30.89 4.47
C ASP A 165 7.00 32.14 3.67
N ALA A 166 7.55 33.32 3.99
CA ALA A 166 7.26 34.53 3.25
C ALA A 166 7.50 34.35 1.74
N GLY A 167 6.42 34.30 0.96
CA GLY A 167 6.44 34.13 -0.51
C GLY A 167 6.30 32.73 -1.04
N ARG A 168 6.13 31.71 -0.19
CA ARG A 168 5.82 30.33 -0.63
C ARG A 168 4.43 29.89 -0.14
N SER A 169 3.69 29.20 -0.99
CA SER A 169 2.46 28.52 -0.56
C SER A 169 2.79 27.38 0.41
N GLY A 170 2.03 27.27 1.49
CA GLY A 170 2.24 26.23 2.50
C GLY A 170 1.12 26.21 3.53
N LEU A 171 1.34 25.49 4.62
CA LEU A 171 0.40 25.46 5.74
C LEU A 171 0.35 26.83 6.43
N THR A 172 -0.86 27.23 6.77
CA THR A 172 -1.12 28.48 7.54
C THR A 172 -1.57 28.12 8.94
N LEU A 173 -0.96 28.74 9.94
CA LEU A 173 -1.31 28.53 11.35
C LEU A 173 -2.82 28.74 11.58
N GLY A 174 -3.44 27.84 12.32
CA GLY A 174 -4.86 27.90 12.66
C GLY A 174 -5.82 27.60 11.50
N ARG A 175 -5.34 27.09 10.35
CA ARG A 175 -6.16 26.76 9.20
C ARG A 175 -5.91 25.31 8.72
N PRO A 176 -6.95 24.63 8.20
CA PRO A 176 -6.76 23.36 7.50
C PRO A 176 -5.95 23.56 6.21
N PRO A 177 -5.29 22.52 5.68
CA PRO A 177 -4.57 22.60 4.43
C PRO A 177 -5.56 22.84 3.27
N GLY A 178 -5.26 23.85 2.42
CA GLY A 178 -6.12 24.19 1.28
C GLY A 178 -5.94 23.19 0.12
N GLY A 179 -7.06 22.78 -0.51
CA GLY A 179 -7.01 22.01 -1.76
C GLY A 179 -6.50 20.57 -1.66
N VAL A 180 -6.32 20.03 -0.45
CA VAL A 180 -5.83 18.67 -0.24
C VAL A 180 -7.00 17.68 -0.27
N ALA A 181 -7.02 16.80 -1.28
CA ALA A 181 -7.97 15.70 -1.34
C ALA A 181 -7.49 14.54 -0.47
N VAL A 182 -8.39 14.00 0.34
CA VAL A 182 -8.13 12.84 1.23
C VAL A 182 -9.11 11.72 0.88
N ASP A 183 -8.61 10.52 0.79
CA ASP A 183 -9.37 9.30 0.52
C ASP A 183 -9.14 8.23 1.60
N PRO A 184 -9.88 7.10 1.61
CA PRO A 184 -9.76 6.05 2.61
C PRO A 184 -8.39 5.34 2.64
N TRP A 185 -7.52 5.52 1.65
CA TRP A 185 -6.18 4.94 1.59
C TRP A 185 -5.08 5.97 1.86
N THR A 186 -5.47 7.10 2.46
CA THR A 186 -4.55 8.17 2.84
C THR A 186 -4.27 8.11 4.34
N ALA A 187 -2.99 8.18 4.71
CA ALA A 187 -2.52 8.44 6.07
C ALA A 187 -2.17 9.91 6.23
N ILE A 188 -2.66 10.56 7.28
CA ILE A 188 -2.32 11.94 7.65
C ILE A 188 -1.38 11.90 8.86
N LEU A 189 -0.23 12.53 8.74
CA LEU A 189 0.79 12.57 9.78
C LEU A 189 1.09 14.00 10.18
N LEU A 190 0.87 14.35 11.45
CA LEU A 190 1.20 15.65 12.02
C LEU A 190 2.56 15.55 12.70
N LEU A 191 3.57 16.18 12.09
CA LEU A 191 4.98 16.12 12.48
C LEU A 191 5.45 17.51 12.95
N PHE A 192 4.67 18.11 13.86
CA PHE A 192 4.97 19.40 14.48
C PHE A 192 5.46 19.23 15.92
N HIS A 193 6.48 19.97 16.29
CA HIS A 193 6.89 20.12 17.70
C HIS A 193 6.09 21.22 18.41
N ASP A 194 5.52 22.14 17.65
CA ASP A 194 4.67 23.22 18.16
C ASP A 194 3.19 22.84 18.05
N HIS A 195 2.54 22.80 19.20
CA HIS A 195 1.13 22.38 19.33
C HIS A 195 0.11 23.40 18.79
N GLU A 196 0.51 24.65 18.54
CA GLU A 196 -0.38 25.64 17.95
C GLU A 196 -0.76 25.29 16.52
N TRP A 197 0.16 24.64 15.80
CA TRP A 197 -0.10 24.15 14.44
C TRP A 197 -1.07 22.96 14.40
N GLU A 198 -1.07 22.13 15.42
CA GLU A 198 -1.80 20.86 15.40
C GLU A 198 -3.32 21.02 15.50
N GLN A 199 -3.81 22.03 16.22
CA GLN A 199 -5.22 22.11 16.58
C GLN A 199 -6.15 22.09 15.37
N ALA A 200 -6.04 23.06 14.47
CA ALA A 200 -6.90 23.15 13.27
C ALA A 200 -6.68 21.98 12.30
N LEU A 201 -5.45 21.46 12.21
CA LEU A 201 -5.10 20.33 11.35
C LEU A 201 -5.70 19.03 11.87
N LEU A 202 -5.74 18.79 13.18
CA LEU A 202 -6.38 17.63 13.78
C LEU A 202 -7.90 17.69 13.65
N GLU A 203 -8.51 18.85 13.92
CA GLU A 203 -9.94 19.06 13.72
C GLU A 203 -10.35 18.74 12.27
N TRP A 204 -9.57 19.20 11.31
CA TRP A 204 -9.79 18.87 9.90
C TRP A 204 -9.53 17.38 9.61
N ALA A 205 -8.41 16.81 10.02
CA ALA A 205 -8.05 15.43 9.73
C ALA A 205 -9.11 14.42 10.20
N ILE A 206 -9.70 14.66 11.37
CA ILE A 206 -10.77 13.83 11.95
C ILE A 206 -12.03 13.81 11.07
N THR A 207 -12.30 14.87 10.31
CA THR A 207 -13.46 14.93 9.39
C THR A 207 -13.23 14.23 8.07
N THR A 208 -11.99 13.85 7.77
CA THR A 208 -11.61 13.18 6.52
C THR A 208 -11.82 11.67 6.59
N PRO A 209 -11.90 10.98 5.45
CA PRO A 209 -11.97 9.52 5.40
C PRO A 209 -10.60 8.83 5.60
N ALA A 210 -9.52 9.54 5.95
CA ALA A 210 -8.19 8.97 6.15
C ALA A 210 -8.23 7.73 7.04
N PHE A 211 -7.57 6.64 6.66
CA PHE A 211 -7.53 5.42 7.47
C PHE A 211 -6.63 5.57 8.69
N HIS A 212 -5.63 6.44 8.63
CA HIS A 212 -4.67 6.67 9.71
C HIS A 212 -4.49 8.17 9.93
N ILE A 213 -4.55 8.61 11.20
CA ILE A 213 -4.25 9.97 11.62
C ILE A 213 -3.21 9.86 12.73
N GLY A 214 -1.95 10.15 12.41
CA GLY A 214 -0.83 10.05 13.33
C GLY A 214 -0.32 11.40 13.79
N ALA A 215 0.09 11.52 15.06
CA ALA A 215 0.72 12.74 15.57
C ALA A 215 1.91 12.38 16.46
N ILE A 216 3.03 13.09 16.30
CA ILE A 216 4.20 12.94 17.16
C ILE A 216 3.94 13.52 18.56
N GLY A 217 4.81 13.18 19.49
CA GLY A 217 4.78 13.69 20.87
C GLY A 217 4.68 12.55 21.88
N GLY A 218 5.09 12.84 23.12
CA GLY A 218 5.04 11.87 24.22
C GLY A 218 3.64 11.70 24.82
N TRP A 219 3.55 10.85 25.85
CA TRP A 219 2.30 10.56 26.54
C TRP A 219 1.63 11.83 27.12
N ARG A 220 2.40 12.73 27.73
CA ARG A 220 1.86 14.00 28.27
C ARG A 220 1.26 14.87 27.18
N THR A 221 1.96 15.00 26.05
CA THR A 221 1.48 15.72 24.87
C THR A 221 0.17 15.14 24.35
N ARG A 222 0.05 13.81 24.31
CA ARG A 222 -1.19 13.11 23.92
C ARG A 222 -2.34 13.50 24.85
N GLN A 223 -2.15 13.49 26.16
CA GLN A 223 -3.20 13.82 27.13
C GLN A 223 -3.68 15.27 26.92
N CYS A 224 -2.78 16.24 26.91
CA CYS A 224 -3.13 17.64 26.68
C CYS A 224 -3.84 17.86 25.32
N ARG A 225 -3.42 17.14 24.28
CA ARG A 225 -4.04 17.17 22.94
C ARG A 225 -5.50 16.68 23.01
N LEU A 226 -5.75 15.53 23.63
CA LEU A 226 -7.08 14.97 23.76
C LEU A 226 -8.02 15.84 24.60
N GLU A 227 -7.51 16.43 25.69
CA GLU A 227 -8.27 17.37 26.53
C GLU A 227 -8.69 18.62 25.73
N ARG A 228 -7.77 19.21 24.96
CA ARG A 228 -8.08 20.37 24.10
C ARG A 228 -9.13 20.04 23.04
N LEU A 229 -9.02 18.88 22.38
CA LEU A 229 -9.99 18.46 21.37
C LEU A 229 -11.37 18.20 21.98
N LYS A 230 -11.44 17.55 23.16
CA LYS A 230 -12.69 17.37 23.90
C LYS A 230 -13.32 18.69 24.33
N ALA A 231 -12.52 19.65 24.81
CA ALA A 231 -13.00 20.98 25.17
C ALA A 231 -13.60 21.75 23.99
N ARG A 232 -13.22 21.40 22.75
CA ARG A 232 -13.80 21.93 21.52
C ARG A 232 -14.99 21.13 20.98
N GLY A 233 -15.49 20.17 21.75
CA GLY A 233 -16.70 19.42 21.44
C GLY A 233 -16.48 18.17 20.58
N LEU A 234 -15.23 17.72 20.35
CA LEU A 234 -15.01 16.46 19.65
C LEU A 234 -15.33 15.29 20.56
N SER A 235 -16.07 14.33 20.02
CA SER A 235 -16.48 13.12 20.72
C SER A 235 -15.31 12.13 20.92
N GLU A 236 -15.47 11.21 21.85
CA GLU A 236 -14.46 10.16 22.10
C GLU A 236 -14.19 9.26 20.88
N PRO A 237 -15.19 8.80 20.10
CA PRO A 237 -14.92 8.07 18.86
C PRO A 237 -14.10 8.86 17.84
N GLN A 238 -14.31 10.17 17.75
CA GLN A 238 -13.53 11.02 16.85
C GLN A 238 -12.08 11.14 17.31
N THR A 239 -11.85 11.40 18.59
CA THR A 239 -10.50 11.53 19.15
C THR A 239 -9.74 10.21 19.21
N ALA A 240 -10.44 9.07 19.29
CA ALA A 240 -9.85 7.73 19.26
C ALA A 240 -9.22 7.38 17.89
N ARG A 241 -9.60 8.08 16.82
CA ARG A 241 -8.96 7.93 15.51
C ARG A 241 -7.50 8.42 15.47
N ILE A 242 -7.09 9.22 16.46
CA ILE A 242 -5.73 9.80 16.50
C ILE A 242 -4.76 8.80 17.14
N ARG A 243 -3.77 8.37 16.39
CA ARG A 243 -2.63 7.58 16.86
C ARG A 243 -1.57 8.54 17.41
N ALA A 244 -1.44 8.61 18.71
CA ALA A 244 -0.45 9.45 19.37
C ALA A 244 0.02 8.81 20.69
N PRO A 245 1.30 8.64 20.90
CA PRO A 245 2.41 8.85 19.96
C PRO A 245 2.25 7.98 18.72
N VAL A 246 2.60 8.51 17.55
CA VAL A 246 2.67 7.74 16.31
C VAL A 246 4.00 7.00 16.21
N GLY A 247 3.97 5.80 15.65
CA GLY A 247 5.12 4.92 15.45
C GLY A 247 5.15 3.72 16.40
N LEU A 248 5.78 2.64 15.95
CA LEU A 248 5.89 1.36 16.67
C LEU A 248 7.04 1.34 17.69
N ILE A 249 8.11 2.12 17.46
CA ILE A 249 9.28 2.18 18.33
C ILE A 249 9.07 3.29 19.37
N PRO A 250 8.96 2.97 20.67
CA PRO A 250 8.67 3.97 21.68
C PRO A 250 9.89 4.87 21.94
N SER A 251 9.64 6.13 22.26
CA SER A 251 10.64 7.09 22.78
C SER A 251 11.86 7.32 21.87
N THR A 252 11.75 7.08 20.56
CA THR A 252 12.84 7.40 19.63
C THR A 252 13.08 8.91 19.53
N ARG A 253 14.34 9.31 19.44
CA ARG A 253 14.78 10.71 19.32
C ARG A 253 15.47 10.99 17.99
N ASP A 254 15.90 9.96 17.29
CA ASP A 254 16.52 10.07 15.98
C ASP A 254 15.44 10.20 14.90
N PRO A 255 15.51 11.24 14.04
CA PRO A 255 14.53 11.46 12.98
C PRO A 255 14.37 10.30 12.00
N ALA A 256 15.46 9.61 11.66
CA ALA A 256 15.41 8.48 10.73
C ALA A 256 14.73 7.26 11.37
N THR A 257 15.04 6.97 12.63
CA THR A 257 14.38 5.90 13.40
C THR A 257 12.91 6.21 13.61
N LEU A 258 12.54 7.47 13.87
CA LEU A 258 11.13 7.87 13.98
C LEU A 258 10.40 7.70 12.67
N ALA A 259 10.98 8.11 11.55
CA ALA A 259 10.41 7.94 10.21
C ALA A 259 10.17 6.45 9.89
N LEU A 260 11.13 5.57 10.17
CA LEU A 260 10.98 4.12 10.03
C LEU A 260 9.83 3.57 10.89
N SER A 261 9.78 4.00 12.16
CA SER A 261 8.75 3.59 13.12
C SER A 261 7.35 3.99 12.68
N ILE A 262 7.20 5.21 12.18
CA ILE A 262 5.93 5.74 11.65
C ILE A 262 5.55 4.98 10.38
N LEU A 263 6.47 4.83 9.44
CA LEU A 263 6.17 4.17 8.16
C LEU A 263 5.77 2.71 8.36
N ALA A 264 6.43 1.99 9.25
CA ALA A 264 6.08 0.61 9.60
C ALA A 264 4.66 0.51 10.17
N GLN A 265 4.25 1.44 11.05
CA GLN A 265 2.88 1.48 11.57
C GLN A 265 1.86 1.77 10.48
N VAL A 266 2.10 2.78 9.65
CA VAL A 266 1.19 3.17 8.55
C VAL A 266 1.02 2.02 7.56
N VAL A 267 2.11 1.38 7.14
CA VAL A 267 2.05 0.24 6.21
C VAL A 267 1.33 -0.94 6.84
N GLY A 268 1.61 -1.25 8.12
CA GLY A 268 0.93 -2.33 8.84
C GLY A 268 -0.58 -2.12 8.94
N GLU A 269 -1.04 -0.91 9.29
CA GLU A 269 -2.47 -0.57 9.34
C GLU A 269 -3.11 -0.58 7.94
N TYR A 270 -2.38 -0.15 6.90
CA TYR A 270 -2.85 -0.22 5.51
C TYR A 270 -3.02 -1.68 5.03
N GLU A 271 -2.06 -2.56 5.34
CA GLU A 271 -2.16 -3.99 5.00
C GLU A 271 -3.37 -4.66 5.67
N LEU A 272 -3.66 -4.30 6.92
CA LEU A 272 -4.87 -4.77 7.62
C LEU A 272 -6.15 -4.26 6.94
N LEU A 273 -6.18 -2.98 6.56
CA LEU A 273 -7.31 -2.39 5.83
C LEU A 273 -7.56 -3.12 4.49
N CYS A 274 -6.50 -3.49 3.76
CA CYS A 274 -6.62 -4.18 2.47
C CYS A 274 -7.07 -5.64 2.59
N ARG A 275 -6.83 -6.29 3.75
CA ARG A 275 -7.24 -7.69 3.97
C ARG A 275 -8.72 -7.82 4.32
N GLY A 276 -9.40 -6.75 4.71
CA GLY A 276 -10.73 -6.79 5.30
C GLY A 276 -10.74 -7.42 6.70
N ASP A 277 -11.87 -7.38 7.39
CA ASP A 277 -12.02 -7.90 8.76
C ASP A 277 -11.90 -9.44 8.91
N ASP A 278 -11.70 -10.19 7.81
CA ASP A 278 -11.64 -11.67 7.80
C ASP A 278 -10.22 -12.25 8.00
N ALA A 279 -9.19 -11.43 8.22
CA ALA A 279 -7.86 -11.95 8.50
C ALA A 279 -7.81 -12.47 9.95
N PRO A 280 -7.49 -13.77 10.18
CA PRO A 280 -7.29 -14.27 11.53
C PRO A 280 -6.17 -13.49 12.19
N ALA A 281 -6.46 -12.90 13.34
CA ALA A 281 -5.47 -12.22 14.15
C ALA A 281 -4.33 -13.21 14.42
N HIS A 282 -3.16 -12.99 13.83
CA HIS A 282 -1.94 -13.65 14.26
C HIS A 282 -1.66 -13.17 15.69
N ARG A 283 -2.12 -13.96 16.65
CA ARG A 283 -1.68 -13.83 18.03
C ARG A 283 -0.19 -14.19 18.05
N ALA A 284 0.62 -13.23 18.49
CA ALA A 284 2.01 -13.44 18.85
C ALA A 284 2.15 -14.45 19.99
#